data_8014fd12f073b9faa05268ab65b16268
#
_entry.id   8014fd12f073b9faa05268ab65b16268
#
_cell.length_a   1.000
_cell.length_b   1.000
_cell.length_c   1.000
_cell.angle_alpha   90.00
_cell.angle_beta   90.00
_cell.angle_gamma   90.00
#
_symmetry.space_group_name_H-M   'P 1'
#
loop_
_entity.id
_entity.type
_entity.pdbx_description
1 polymer ?
#
loop_
_entity_poly.entity_id
_entity_poly.type
_entity_poly.pdbx_seq_one_letter_code
_entity_poly.pdbx_strand_id
1 'polypeptide(L)'
;MKRLAIRGLSAIFLCVFLGAAALALLARSDETWARRVAYVPRLAETALRKLRPVAELPTPPPASADNRARLLALPPLAPPTLPAPAVEVFEPTRLPAALGPTPTLMPTAAPTATPEPVAAAQVALTGVQHAYQTWNNCGPVTVAMNLSYYEHYRDQKEAAAFLKPDADDKNVSPEQIVAYARSQGFEGIIRVGGTTELLQELIGNGFPVIVEDWVNPEDRGGIGHYRLFTGYDQAAGQFIAQDSLYGPNRELDVRAFDASWRVFNRKYIVIHRPEQGAAVAAVLGEMARDEAMLAHTLAVARAEAEADPEDFVAWFNLGSTYTLLGENVLAASAYDEARRVGLPFRLLWYQEEPFAAYLGAQRYEDVIRLAEVTLNNAGEHEEAYYYLGLAYQATGRQDAAARSLRKALDYNPNFGRAAEALAALGS
;
A
#
# COMPACT_ATOMS: atom_id res chain seq x y z
N MET A 1 -36.45 -42.37 10.17
CA MET A 1 -35.45 -41.44 9.66
C MET A 1 -35.34 -40.13 10.46
N LYS A 2 -36.40 -39.41 10.77
CA LYS A 2 -36.33 -38.11 11.55
C LYS A 2 -35.71 -38.23 12.94
N ARG A 3 -35.92 -39.34 13.70
CA ARG A 3 -35.33 -39.55 15.04
C ARG A 3 -33.81 -39.86 15.02
N LEU A 4 -33.28 -40.42 13.95
CA LEU A 4 -31.83 -40.63 13.79
C LEU A 4 -31.10 -39.34 13.45
N ALA A 5 -31.71 -38.49 12.60
CA ALA A 5 -31.16 -37.21 12.23
C ALA A 5 -31.06 -36.25 13.44
N ILE A 6 -32.09 -36.24 14.30
CA ILE A 6 -32.10 -35.42 15.52
C ILE A 6 -31.03 -35.88 16.53
N ARG A 7 -30.84 -37.20 16.70
CA ARG A 7 -29.76 -37.73 17.56
C ARG A 7 -28.37 -37.46 17.03
N GLY A 8 -28.18 -37.48 15.70
CA GLY A 8 -26.92 -37.08 15.08
C GLY A 8 -26.58 -35.61 15.27
N LEU A 9 -27.54 -34.70 15.08
CA LEU A 9 -27.38 -33.31 15.35
C LEU A 9 -27.08 -32.98 16.84
N SER A 10 -27.75 -33.65 17.77
CA SER A 10 -27.51 -33.50 19.20
C SER A 10 -26.12 -33.99 19.62
N ALA A 11 -25.63 -35.07 19.03
CA ALA A 11 -24.27 -35.57 19.28
C ALA A 11 -23.20 -34.60 18.74
N ILE A 12 -23.41 -34.02 17.55
CA ILE A 12 -22.51 -33.05 16.96
C ILE A 12 -22.50 -31.77 17.83
N PHE A 13 -23.66 -31.29 18.28
CA PHE A 13 -23.74 -30.10 19.17
C PHE A 13 -23.04 -30.36 20.51
N LEU A 14 -23.18 -31.54 21.08
CA LEU A 14 -22.50 -31.91 22.34
C LEU A 14 -20.98 -31.97 22.18
N CYS A 15 -20.48 -32.56 21.06
CA CYS A 15 -19.04 -32.59 20.77
C CYS A 15 -18.46 -31.19 20.54
N VAL A 16 -19.18 -30.31 19.85
CA VAL A 16 -18.77 -28.91 19.64
C VAL A 16 -18.76 -28.16 20.98
N PHE A 17 -19.76 -28.36 21.82
CA PHE A 17 -19.85 -27.72 23.13
C PHE A 17 -18.77 -28.22 24.12
N LEU A 18 -18.50 -29.49 24.16
CA LEU A 18 -17.43 -30.09 24.97
C LEU A 18 -16.04 -29.66 24.46
N GLY A 19 -15.85 -29.58 23.15
CA GLY A 19 -14.64 -29.05 22.53
C GLY A 19 -14.41 -27.59 22.89
N ALA A 20 -15.45 -26.75 22.82
CA ALA A 20 -15.37 -25.33 23.18
C ALA A 20 -15.09 -25.14 24.70
N ALA A 21 -15.70 -25.97 25.58
CA ALA A 21 -15.44 -25.94 27.02
C ALA A 21 -14.02 -26.36 27.34
N ALA A 22 -13.50 -27.41 26.71
CA ALA A 22 -12.11 -27.85 26.87
C ALA A 22 -11.10 -26.78 26.40
N LEU A 23 -11.37 -26.14 25.25
CA LEU A 23 -10.58 -25.03 24.74
C LEU A 23 -10.60 -23.81 25.68
N ALA A 24 -11.76 -23.51 26.28
CA ALA A 24 -11.91 -22.43 27.25
C ALA A 24 -11.14 -22.70 28.56
N LEU A 25 -11.08 -23.97 28.99
CA LEU A 25 -10.29 -24.40 30.15
C LEU A 25 -8.78 -24.31 29.86
N LEU A 26 -8.34 -24.74 28.69
CA LEU A 26 -6.95 -24.63 28.24
C LEU A 26 -6.51 -23.16 28.10
N ALA A 27 -7.40 -22.28 27.61
CA ALA A 27 -7.14 -20.86 27.50
C ALA A 27 -6.94 -20.15 28.86
N ARG A 28 -7.48 -20.73 29.95
CA ARG A 28 -7.27 -20.21 31.33
C ARG A 28 -5.94 -20.63 31.93
N SER A 29 -5.31 -21.68 31.42
CA SER A 29 -4.08 -22.24 32.00
C SER A 29 -2.80 -21.76 31.32
N ASP A 30 -2.86 -21.19 30.12
CA ASP A 30 -1.69 -20.75 29.34
C ASP A 30 -2.08 -19.62 28.38
N GLU A 31 -1.34 -18.52 28.41
CA GLU A 31 -1.53 -17.34 27.56
C GLU A 31 -1.41 -17.68 26.05
N THR A 32 -0.59 -18.66 25.71
CA THR A 32 -0.43 -19.16 24.33
C THR A 32 -1.69 -19.84 23.84
N TRP A 33 -2.37 -20.62 24.69
CA TRP A 33 -3.65 -21.24 24.39
C TRP A 33 -4.79 -20.23 24.36
N ALA A 34 -4.78 -19.22 25.22
CA ALA A 34 -5.75 -18.12 25.18
C ALA A 34 -5.75 -17.43 23.82
N ARG A 35 -4.55 -17.15 23.29
CA ARG A 35 -4.37 -16.57 21.94
C ARG A 35 -4.88 -17.49 20.84
N ARG A 36 -4.60 -18.80 20.92
CA ARG A 36 -5.08 -19.79 19.93
C ARG A 36 -6.59 -19.94 19.95
N VAL A 37 -7.20 -19.95 21.12
CA VAL A 37 -8.67 -20.06 21.27
C VAL A 37 -9.40 -18.80 20.80
N ALA A 38 -8.82 -17.62 21.02
CA ALA A 38 -9.35 -16.37 20.46
C ALA A 38 -9.37 -16.34 18.93
N TYR A 39 -8.55 -17.16 18.29
CA TYR A 39 -8.53 -17.34 16.82
C TYR A 39 -9.62 -18.26 16.28
N VAL A 40 -10.19 -19.14 17.10
CA VAL A 40 -11.19 -20.15 16.62
C VAL A 40 -12.44 -19.50 16.02
N PRO A 41 -13.06 -18.47 16.60
CA PRO A 41 -14.20 -17.78 15.98
C PRO A 41 -13.84 -17.18 14.62
N ARG A 42 -12.65 -16.56 14.49
CA ARG A 42 -12.15 -15.95 13.25
C ARG A 42 -11.87 -17.00 12.18
N LEU A 43 -11.31 -18.16 12.56
CA LEU A 43 -11.12 -19.28 11.64
C LEU A 43 -12.45 -19.82 11.14
N ALA A 44 -13.46 -19.94 12.01
CA ALA A 44 -14.80 -20.36 11.65
C ALA A 44 -15.48 -19.35 10.71
N GLU A 45 -15.36 -18.07 10.99
CA GLU A 45 -15.87 -16.99 10.13
C GLU A 45 -15.15 -16.95 8.78
N THR A 46 -13.85 -17.08 8.78
CA THR A 46 -13.04 -17.17 7.55
C THR A 46 -13.43 -18.42 6.73
N ALA A 47 -13.68 -19.55 7.38
CA ALA A 47 -14.16 -20.74 6.72
C ALA A 47 -15.57 -20.56 6.15
N LEU A 48 -16.47 -19.92 6.89
CA LEU A 48 -17.81 -19.57 6.41
C LEU A 48 -17.78 -18.58 5.26
N ARG A 49 -16.88 -17.59 5.28
CA ARG A 49 -16.67 -16.67 4.16
C ARG A 49 -16.17 -17.41 2.91
N LYS A 50 -15.28 -18.41 3.07
CA LYS A 50 -14.83 -19.26 1.94
C LYS A 50 -15.96 -20.08 1.30
N LEU A 51 -17.07 -20.30 2.01
CA LEU A 51 -18.26 -20.97 1.48
C LEU A 51 -19.21 -20.00 0.75
N ARG A 52 -19.02 -18.68 0.88
CA ARG A 52 -19.79 -17.71 0.10
C ARG A 52 -19.23 -17.66 -1.31
N PRO A 53 -20.09 -17.59 -2.34
CA PRO A 53 -19.59 -17.34 -3.68
C PRO A 53 -18.85 -15.99 -3.72
N VAL A 54 -17.67 -16.00 -4.31
CA VAL A 54 -16.90 -14.77 -4.54
C VAL A 54 -17.71 -13.89 -5.50
N ALA A 55 -17.96 -12.64 -5.11
CA ALA A 55 -18.61 -11.68 -5.98
C ALA A 55 -17.60 -11.23 -7.06
N GLU A 56 -18.01 -11.37 -8.30
CA GLU A 56 -17.22 -10.92 -9.45
C GLU A 56 -17.25 -9.38 -9.56
N LEU A 57 -16.17 -8.81 -10.07
CA LEU A 57 -16.14 -7.39 -10.37
C LEU A 57 -17.20 -7.05 -11.43
N PRO A 58 -17.91 -5.93 -11.28
CA PRO A 58 -18.91 -5.53 -12.26
C PRO A 58 -18.27 -5.32 -13.63
N THR A 59 -18.95 -5.77 -14.67
CA THR A 59 -18.49 -5.59 -16.05
C THR A 59 -18.37 -4.08 -16.36
N PRO A 60 -17.22 -3.61 -16.86
CA PRO A 60 -17.08 -2.22 -17.25
C PRO A 60 -17.94 -1.89 -18.50
N PRO A 61 -18.16 -0.61 -18.80
CA PRO A 61 -18.74 -0.20 -20.08
C PRO A 61 -18.00 -0.82 -21.26
N PRO A 62 -18.67 -1.10 -22.40
CA PRO A 62 -18.00 -1.64 -23.56
C PRO A 62 -16.88 -0.70 -24.04
N ALA A 63 -15.69 -1.28 -24.29
CA ALA A 63 -14.59 -0.52 -24.83
C ALA A 63 -14.90 -0.12 -26.27
N SER A 64 -14.54 1.11 -26.64
CA SER A 64 -14.28 1.40 -28.05
C SER A 64 -12.80 1.14 -28.34
N ALA A 65 -12.48 0.59 -29.52
CA ALA A 65 -11.09 0.49 -29.98
C ALA A 65 -10.39 1.86 -29.95
N ASP A 66 -11.15 2.92 -30.21
CA ASP A 66 -10.71 4.31 -30.11
C ASP A 66 -10.24 4.69 -28.69
N ASN A 67 -10.80 4.08 -27.63
CA ASN A 67 -10.43 4.40 -26.25
C ASN A 67 -9.03 3.88 -25.90
N ARG A 68 -8.70 2.64 -26.30
CA ARG A 68 -7.35 2.08 -26.12
C ARG A 68 -6.32 2.93 -26.89
N ALA A 69 -6.56 3.17 -28.17
CA ALA A 69 -5.69 3.99 -29.00
C ALA A 69 -5.50 5.39 -28.40
N ARG A 70 -6.56 6.01 -27.89
CA ARG A 70 -6.51 7.32 -27.24
C ARG A 70 -5.66 7.32 -25.97
N LEU A 71 -5.82 6.31 -25.10
CA LEU A 71 -5.04 6.20 -23.86
C LEU A 71 -3.53 6.07 -24.13
N LEU A 72 -3.15 5.41 -25.21
CA LEU A 72 -1.75 5.19 -25.59
C LEU A 72 -1.17 6.36 -26.40
N ALA A 73 -1.99 7.05 -27.21
CA ALA A 73 -1.53 8.11 -28.12
C ALA A 73 -1.45 9.51 -27.51
N LEU A 74 -1.86 9.69 -26.25
CA LEU A 74 -1.81 11.02 -25.62
C LEU A 74 -0.36 11.51 -25.50
N PRO A 75 -0.10 12.80 -25.87
CA PRO A 75 1.21 13.40 -25.64
C PRO A 75 1.59 13.35 -24.14
N PRO A 76 2.88 13.53 -23.80
CA PRO A 76 3.27 13.70 -22.41
C PRO A 76 2.37 14.74 -21.75
N LEU A 77 1.75 14.39 -20.63
CA LEU A 77 0.90 15.32 -19.89
C LEU A 77 1.76 16.43 -19.33
N ALA A 78 1.25 17.66 -19.36
CA ALA A 78 1.88 18.74 -18.58
C ALA A 78 1.88 18.32 -17.09
N PRO A 79 2.97 18.60 -16.36
CA PRO A 79 3.01 18.26 -14.95
C PRO A 79 1.80 18.88 -14.23
N PRO A 80 1.19 18.13 -13.29
CA PRO A 80 0.08 18.64 -12.52
C PRO A 80 0.55 19.87 -11.73
N THR A 81 -0.18 20.95 -11.82
CA THR A 81 -0.09 22.05 -10.84
C THR A 81 -0.71 21.50 -9.55
N LEU A 82 0.09 20.81 -8.74
CA LEU A 82 -0.34 20.43 -7.40
C LEU A 82 -0.68 21.71 -6.65
N PRO A 83 -1.85 21.81 -6.00
CA PRO A 83 -2.08 22.89 -5.06
C PRO A 83 -0.94 22.83 -4.03
N ALA A 84 -0.23 23.95 -3.88
CA ALA A 84 0.83 24.05 -2.88
C ALA A 84 0.25 23.59 -1.54
N PRO A 85 0.94 22.70 -0.78
CA PRO A 85 0.51 22.36 0.56
C PRO A 85 0.34 23.69 1.30
N ALA A 86 -0.80 23.86 1.97
CA ALA A 86 -1.03 25.02 2.85
C ALA A 86 -0.03 24.91 3.99
N VAL A 87 1.17 25.45 3.76
CA VAL A 87 2.15 25.69 4.80
C VAL A 87 1.66 26.93 5.53
N GLU A 88 1.13 26.77 6.73
CA GLU A 88 1.04 27.90 7.66
C GLU A 88 2.47 28.39 7.90
N VAL A 89 2.79 29.49 7.23
CA VAL A 89 4.06 30.20 7.43
C VAL A 89 3.96 30.92 8.77
N PHE A 90 4.54 30.34 9.80
CA PHE A 90 4.89 31.09 11.00
C PHE A 90 5.93 32.12 10.59
N GLU A 91 5.56 33.41 10.52
CA GLU A 91 6.49 34.51 10.33
C GLU A 91 7.42 34.61 11.55
N PRO A 92 8.73 34.39 11.40
CA PRO A 92 9.65 34.71 12.48
C PRO A 92 9.83 36.25 12.54
N THR A 93 9.60 36.83 13.71
CA THR A 93 9.82 38.20 14.06
C THR A 93 11.22 38.66 13.60
N ARG A 94 11.28 39.67 12.71
CA ARG A 94 12.51 40.24 12.19
C ARG A 94 13.31 40.90 13.32
N LEU A 95 14.54 40.42 13.51
CA LEU A 95 15.60 41.19 14.15
C LEU A 95 16.34 42.05 13.10
N PRO A 96 16.77 43.30 13.42
CA PRO A 96 17.37 44.20 12.46
C PRO A 96 18.77 43.76 12.03
N ALA A 97 19.01 43.80 10.69
CA ALA A 97 20.28 43.45 10.08
C ALA A 97 21.37 44.49 10.34
N ALA A 98 22.53 44.06 10.83
CA ALA A 98 23.77 44.82 10.80
C ALA A 98 24.46 44.61 9.45
N LEU A 99 24.75 45.71 8.75
CA LEU A 99 25.50 45.74 7.49
C LEU A 99 26.98 45.44 7.73
N GLY A 100 27.45 44.28 7.22
CA GLY A 100 28.87 43.95 7.11
C GLY A 100 29.35 44.06 5.65
N PRO A 101 30.65 44.25 5.40
CA PRO A 101 31.19 44.57 4.07
C PRO A 101 31.11 43.38 3.10
N THR A 102 30.85 43.70 1.83
CA THR A 102 30.74 42.77 0.70
C THR A 102 32.06 42.02 0.45
N PRO A 103 32.11 40.69 0.43
CA PRO A 103 33.31 39.96 0.03
C PRO A 103 33.46 39.94 -1.49
N THR A 104 34.69 40.24 -1.92
CA THR A 104 35.15 40.15 -3.31
C THR A 104 35.15 38.67 -3.76
N LEU A 105 34.44 38.37 -4.85
CA LEU A 105 34.38 37.02 -5.44
C LEU A 105 35.77 36.66 -6.04
N MET A 106 36.39 35.63 -5.50
CA MET A 106 37.49 34.92 -6.17
C MET A 106 36.91 33.96 -7.22
N PRO A 107 37.59 33.74 -8.36
CA PRO A 107 37.12 32.81 -9.37
C PRO A 107 37.09 31.38 -8.81
N THR A 108 35.92 30.78 -8.82
CA THR A 108 35.68 29.38 -8.41
C THR A 108 36.35 28.45 -9.45
N ALA A 109 37.25 27.61 -9.00
CA ALA A 109 37.76 26.50 -9.82
C ALA A 109 36.61 25.63 -10.32
N ALA A 110 36.69 25.21 -11.58
CA ALA A 110 35.70 24.28 -12.15
C ALA A 110 35.56 23.00 -11.26
N PRO A 111 34.36 22.54 -11.00
CA PRO A 111 34.20 21.31 -10.21
C PRO A 111 34.87 20.15 -10.93
N THR A 112 35.85 19.55 -10.29
CA THR A 112 36.39 18.25 -10.69
C THR A 112 35.25 17.25 -10.64
N ALA A 113 34.96 16.59 -11.76
CA ALA A 113 33.93 15.55 -11.79
C ALA A 113 34.23 14.53 -10.67
N THR A 114 33.35 14.48 -9.69
CA THR A 114 33.37 13.41 -8.68
C THR A 114 33.15 12.08 -9.45
N PRO A 115 34.03 11.08 -9.30
CA PRO A 115 33.75 9.78 -9.93
C PRO A 115 32.38 9.28 -9.45
N GLU A 116 31.54 8.85 -10.39
CA GLU A 116 30.28 8.21 -10.06
C GLU A 116 30.60 7.03 -9.12
N PRO A 117 29.88 6.89 -7.99
CA PRO A 117 30.11 5.77 -7.09
C PRO A 117 29.73 4.48 -7.85
N VAL A 118 30.73 3.66 -8.15
CA VAL A 118 30.49 2.32 -8.65
C VAL A 118 29.75 1.57 -7.55
N ALA A 119 28.50 1.20 -7.80
CA ALA A 119 27.72 0.42 -6.85
C ALA A 119 28.53 -0.85 -6.47
N ALA A 120 28.64 -1.13 -5.17
CA ALA A 120 29.32 -2.33 -4.72
C ALA A 120 28.63 -3.56 -5.32
N ALA A 121 29.40 -4.55 -5.78
CA ALA A 121 28.84 -5.75 -6.41
C ALA A 121 27.92 -6.56 -5.47
N GLN A 122 28.11 -6.40 -4.16
CA GLN A 122 27.30 -7.01 -3.12
C GLN A 122 27.19 -6.09 -1.92
N VAL A 123 25.98 -5.95 -1.37
CA VAL A 123 25.69 -5.19 -0.15
C VAL A 123 24.76 -5.99 0.75
N ALA A 124 25.00 -5.95 2.06
CA ALA A 124 24.11 -6.47 3.07
C ALA A 124 24.09 -5.51 4.26
N LEU A 125 22.98 -4.78 4.45
CA LEU A 125 22.77 -3.93 5.62
C LEU A 125 22.50 -4.82 6.85
N THR A 126 23.19 -4.53 7.94
CA THR A 126 23.10 -5.27 9.20
C THR A 126 22.38 -4.44 10.26
N GLY A 127 21.98 -5.06 11.37
CA GLY A 127 21.32 -4.38 12.48
C GLY A 127 19.79 -4.46 12.46
N VAL A 128 19.18 -4.93 11.37
CA VAL A 128 17.74 -5.16 11.33
C VAL A 128 17.36 -6.33 12.24
N GLN A 129 16.42 -6.12 13.15
CA GLN A 129 15.84 -7.18 13.96
C GLN A 129 14.63 -7.79 13.23
N HIS A 130 14.83 -8.99 12.71
CA HIS A 130 13.76 -9.71 12.03
C HIS A 130 12.66 -10.14 13.00
N ALA A 131 11.40 -10.05 12.57
CA ALA A 131 10.25 -10.58 13.27
C ALA A 131 9.26 -11.24 12.28
N TYR A 132 8.68 -12.37 12.71
CA TYR A 132 7.56 -12.97 11.97
C TYR A 132 6.27 -12.21 12.25
N GLN A 133 5.47 -12.03 11.23
CA GLN A 133 4.17 -11.37 11.36
C GLN A 133 3.16 -12.22 12.13
N THR A 134 2.29 -11.56 12.86
CA THR A 134 1.01 -12.13 13.28
C THR A 134 -0.02 -11.95 12.14
N TRP A 135 -1.27 -12.34 12.37
CA TRP A 135 -2.30 -12.29 11.33
C TRP A 135 -2.44 -10.90 10.70
N ASN A 136 -2.38 -10.83 9.37
CA ASN A 136 -2.49 -9.60 8.54
C ASN A 136 -1.53 -8.46 8.94
N ASN A 137 -0.39 -8.76 9.55
CA ASN A 137 0.52 -7.74 10.11
C ASN A 137 1.78 -7.51 9.27
N CYS A 138 1.76 -7.79 7.96
CA CYS A 138 2.95 -7.56 7.12
C CYS A 138 3.42 -6.09 7.16
N GLY A 139 2.53 -5.11 7.00
CA GLY A 139 2.85 -3.69 7.09
C GLY A 139 3.41 -3.29 8.45
N PRO A 140 2.68 -3.51 9.55
CA PRO A 140 3.14 -3.18 10.91
C PRO A 140 4.49 -3.81 11.28
N VAL A 141 4.73 -5.07 10.96
CA VAL A 141 6.01 -5.70 11.29
C VAL A 141 7.13 -5.23 10.38
N THR A 142 6.86 -4.94 9.10
CA THR A 142 7.89 -4.48 8.17
C THR A 142 8.38 -3.09 8.53
N VAL A 143 7.49 -2.16 8.92
CA VAL A 143 7.93 -0.85 9.41
C VAL A 143 8.69 -0.96 10.73
N ALA A 144 8.28 -1.85 11.65
CA ALA A 144 9.01 -2.09 12.89
C ALA A 144 10.42 -2.65 12.62
N MET A 145 10.57 -3.60 11.68
CA MET A 145 11.87 -4.09 11.22
C MET A 145 12.72 -2.97 10.61
N ASN A 146 12.12 -2.10 9.79
CA ASN A 146 12.83 -0.95 9.21
C ASN A 146 13.35 0.01 10.30
N LEU A 147 12.51 0.36 11.27
CA LEU A 147 12.92 1.24 12.37
C LEU A 147 14.02 0.63 13.23
N SER A 148 14.06 -0.70 13.38
CA SER A 148 15.11 -1.39 14.14
C SER A 148 16.51 -1.22 13.51
N TYR A 149 16.60 -1.05 12.20
CA TYR A 149 17.84 -0.70 11.50
C TYR A 149 18.49 0.59 12.04
N TYR A 150 17.63 1.54 12.43
CA TYR A 150 18.04 2.81 13.04
C TYR A 150 18.16 2.74 14.57
N GLU A 151 18.22 1.54 15.14
CA GLU A 151 18.27 1.28 16.59
C GLU A 151 17.01 1.78 17.32
N HIS A 152 15.90 1.95 16.59
CA HIS A 152 14.61 2.34 17.14
C HIS A 152 13.67 1.13 17.16
N TYR A 153 13.69 0.42 18.30
CA TYR A 153 12.99 -0.86 18.44
C TYR A 153 11.53 -0.65 18.81
N ARG A 154 10.64 -1.24 18.01
CA ARG A 154 9.20 -1.24 18.23
C ARG A 154 8.61 -2.63 18.01
N ASP A 155 7.57 -2.94 18.78
CA ASP A 155 6.79 -4.17 18.59
C ASP A 155 5.77 -3.97 17.46
N GLN A 156 5.56 -4.99 16.64
CA GLN A 156 4.50 -5.00 15.62
C GLN A 156 3.10 -4.74 16.19
N LYS A 157 2.83 -5.02 17.48
CA LYS A 157 1.55 -4.70 18.11
C LYS A 157 1.36 -3.21 18.32
N GLU A 158 2.44 -2.49 18.72
CA GLU A 158 2.42 -1.04 18.84
C GLU A 158 2.18 -0.40 17.48
N ALA A 159 2.89 -0.86 16.45
CA ALA A 159 2.68 -0.41 15.09
C ALA A 159 1.26 -0.73 14.59
N ALA A 160 0.74 -1.94 14.84
CA ALA A 160 -0.60 -2.33 14.43
C ALA A 160 -1.70 -1.53 15.15
N ALA A 161 -1.51 -1.18 16.44
CA ALA A 161 -2.46 -0.34 17.16
C ALA A 161 -2.63 1.05 16.56
N PHE A 162 -1.60 1.57 15.91
CA PHE A 162 -1.63 2.83 15.17
C PHE A 162 -2.18 2.67 13.75
N LEU A 163 -1.66 1.68 13.02
CA LEU A 163 -1.87 1.49 11.58
C LEU A 163 -3.23 0.85 11.25
N LYS A 164 -3.59 -0.17 12.00
CA LYS A 164 -4.77 -1.01 11.78
C LYS A 164 -5.29 -1.58 13.10
N PRO A 165 -6.04 -0.79 13.88
CA PRO A 165 -6.59 -1.22 15.16
C PRO A 165 -7.47 -2.47 15.06
N ASP A 166 -8.19 -2.65 13.96
CA ASP A 166 -8.89 -3.90 13.66
C ASP A 166 -7.91 -4.96 13.11
N ALA A 167 -7.85 -6.10 13.77
CA ALA A 167 -6.92 -7.18 13.38
C ALA A 167 -7.30 -7.87 12.07
N ASP A 168 -8.56 -7.79 11.64
CA ASP A 168 -9.07 -8.40 10.41
C ASP A 168 -8.97 -7.47 9.20
N ASP A 169 -8.58 -6.22 9.41
CA ASP A 169 -8.21 -5.32 8.33
C ASP A 169 -7.13 -5.94 7.45
N LYS A 170 -7.32 -5.82 6.13
CA LYS A 170 -6.47 -6.49 5.12
C LYS A 170 -5.33 -5.62 4.63
N ASN A 171 -5.45 -4.32 4.83
CA ASN A 171 -4.55 -3.34 4.23
C ASN A 171 -3.91 -2.43 5.27
N VAL A 172 -2.72 -1.99 4.95
CA VAL A 172 -2.05 -0.82 5.52
C VAL A 172 -1.47 -0.06 4.35
N SER A 173 -1.94 1.15 4.09
CA SER A 173 -1.44 1.92 2.96
C SER A 173 0.00 2.41 3.18
N PRO A 174 0.77 2.69 2.12
CA PRO A 174 2.09 3.29 2.21
C PRO A 174 2.08 4.61 3.00
N GLU A 175 1.02 5.41 2.86
CA GLU A 175 0.82 6.67 3.57
C GLU A 175 0.69 6.45 5.08
N GLN A 176 -0.03 5.41 5.50
CA GLN A 176 -0.13 5.02 6.91
C GLN A 176 1.23 4.58 7.46
N ILE A 177 2.01 3.79 6.69
CA ILE A 177 3.38 3.40 7.08
C ILE A 177 4.26 4.63 7.31
N VAL A 178 4.24 5.59 6.39
CA VAL A 178 5.00 6.85 6.54
C VAL A 178 4.47 7.68 7.70
N ALA A 179 3.16 7.77 7.90
CA ALA A 179 2.57 8.47 9.05
C ALA A 179 3.00 7.86 10.38
N TYR A 180 3.05 6.53 10.47
CA TYR A 180 3.58 5.86 11.64
C TYR A 180 5.07 6.17 11.85
N ALA A 181 5.91 6.08 10.81
CA ALA A 181 7.32 6.42 10.90
C ALA A 181 7.53 7.86 11.39
N ARG A 182 6.75 8.82 10.90
CA ARG A 182 6.76 10.21 11.36
C ARG A 182 6.37 10.35 12.82
N SER A 183 5.38 9.61 13.28
CA SER A 183 5.01 9.58 14.71
C SER A 183 6.13 9.08 15.61
N GLN A 184 7.10 8.35 15.04
CA GLN A 184 8.29 7.83 15.72
C GLN A 184 9.53 8.74 15.53
N GLY A 185 9.39 9.91 14.90
CA GLY A 185 10.48 10.88 14.71
C GLY A 185 11.33 10.65 13.46
N PHE A 186 10.84 9.85 12.51
CA PHE A 186 11.46 9.62 11.22
C PHE A 186 10.72 10.38 10.10
N GLU A 187 11.34 10.46 8.95
CA GLU A 187 10.71 10.89 7.71
C GLU A 187 10.57 9.69 6.77
N GLY A 188 9.68 9.83 5.79
CA GLY A 188 9.49 8.80 4.77
C GLY A 188 9.03 9.40 3.45
N ILE A 189 9.51 8.81 2.37
CA ILE A 189 9.13 9.16 1.02
C ILE A 189 8.54 7.94 0.31
N ILE A 190 7.41 8.13 -0.36
CA ILE A 190 6.75 7.13 -1.20
C ILE A 190 7.02 7.48 -2.65
N ARG A 191 7.42 6.49 -3.45
CA ARG A 191 7.66 6.66 -4.89
C ARG A 191 7.06 5.50 -5.67
N VAL A 192 6.72 5.74 -6.93
CA VAL A 192 6.25 4.73 -7.90
C VAL A 192 7.19 4.69 -9.10
N GLY A 193 7.06 3.66 -9.93
CA GLY A 193 7.90 3.50 -11.13
C GLY A 193 9.38 3.27 -10.80
N GLY A 194 9.68 2.66 -9.64
CA GLY A 194 11.04 2.30 -9.27
C GLY A 194 11.68 1.32 -10.24
N THR A 195 13.01 1.26 -10.22
CA THR A 195 13.77 0.25 -10.94
C THR A 195 14.60 -0.60 -9.97
N THR A 196 14.97 -1.78 -10.37
CA THR A 196 15.81 -2.67 -9.55
C THR A 196 17.16 -2.05 -9.26
N GLU A 197 17.71 -1.29 -10.21
CA GLU A 197 18.96 -0.54 -10.07
C GLU A 197 18.84 0.56 -9.01
N LEU A 198 17.74 1.32 -9.02
CA LEU A 198 17.50 2.37 -8.02
C LEU A 198 17.34 1.78 -6.61
N LEU A 199 16.71 0.61 -6.47
CA LEU A 199 16.67 -0.08 -5.18
C LEU A 199 18.06 -0.48 -4.71
N GLN A 200 18.93 -0.98 -5.62
CA GLN A 200 20.32 -1.32 -5.30
C GLN A 200 21.11 -0.05 -4.89
N GLU A 201 20.92 1.07 -5.58
CA GLU A 201 21.55 2.34 -5.21
C GLU A 201 21.13 2.83 -3.83
N LEU A 202 19.82 2.78 -3.49
CA LEU A 202 19.33 3.13 -2.17
C LEU A 202 19.95 2.24 -1.09
N ILE A 203 19.94 0.93 -1.28
CA ILE A 203 20.52 -0.04 -0.35
C ILE A 203 22.04 0.16 -0.24
N GLY A 204 22.72 0.37 -1.36
CA GLY A 204 24.16 0.64 -1.41
C GLY A 204 24.58 1.90 -0.67
N ASN A 205 23.67 2.87 -0.55
CA ASN A 205 23.86 4.10 0.23
C ASN A 205 23.35 4.00 1.68
N GLY A 206 23.01 2.79 2.15
CA GLY A 206 22.63 2.55 3.54
C GLY A 206 21.15 2.80 3.85
N PHE A 207 20.29 2.84 2.84
CA PHE A 207 18.84 3.00 3.03
C PHE A 207 18.11 1.69 2.75
N PRO A 208 17.63 0.97 3.77
CA PRO A 208 16.75 -0.16 3.55
C PRO A 208 15.44 0.31 2.93
N VAL A 209 14.90 -0.48 2.00
CA VAL A 209 13.73 -0.09 1.20
C VAL A 209 12.55 -1.01 1.51
N ILE A 210 11.42 -0.43 1.87
CA ILE A 210 10.15 -1.17 1.97
C ILE A 210 9.50 -1.21 0.60
N VAL A 211 9.11 -2.39 0.16
CA VAL A 211 8.34 -2.61 -1.05
C VAL A 211 7.07 -3.40 -0.74
N GLU A 212 6.05 -3.20 -1.55
CA GLU A 212 4.87 -4.06 -1.57
C GLU A 212 4.87 -4.84 -2.88
N ASP A 213 4.79 -6.16 -2.81
CA ASP A 213 4.73 -7.02 -3.97
C ASP A 213 3.62 -8.06 -3.88
N TRP A 214 3.28 -8.67 -5.02
CA TRP A 214 2.24 -9.67 -5.12
C TRP A 214 2.81 -11.05 -4.90
N VAL A 215 2.43 -11.69 -3.79
CA VAL A 215 2.85 -13.05 -3.48
C VAL A 215 1.67 -14.01 -3.61
N ASN A 216 1.96 -15.24 -4.00
CA ASN A 216 0.96 -16.30 -4.17
C ASN A 216 1.25 -17.47 -3.19
N PRO A 217 0.89 -17.35 -1.90
CA PRO A 217 0.91 -18.51 -1.01
C PRO A 217 -0.03 -19.58 -1.54
N GLU A 218 0.41 -20.84 -1.55
CA GLU A 218 -0.31 -21.97 -2.14
C GLU A 218 -1.77 -22.12 -1.63
N ASP A 219 -2.01 -21.74 -0.37
CA ASP A 219 -3.29 -21.90 0.31
C ASP A 219 -4.21 -20.67 0.25
N ARG A 220 -3.76 -19.52 -0.26
CA ARG A 220 -4.46 -18.22 -0.12
C ARG A 220 -4.80 -17.50 -1.42
N GLY A 221 -4.21 -17.92 -2.54
CA GLY A 221 -4.19 -17.15 -3.77
C GLY A 221 -3.31 -15.90 -3.63
N GLY A 222 -3.37 -14.97 -4.56
CA GLY A 222 -2.54 -13.77 -4.52
C GLY A 222 -2.91 -12.83 -3.37
N ILE A 223 -1.89 -12.27 -2.73
CA ILE A 223 -1.99 -11.25 -1.67
C ILE A 223 -0.93 -10.18 -1.86
N GLY A 224 -1.23 -8.93 -1.48
CA GLY A 224 -0.24 -7.88 -1.27
C GLY A 224 0.60 -8.20 -0.03
N HIS A 225 1.90 -7.99 -0.12
CA HIS A 225 2.83 -8.31 0.97
C HIS A 225 3.98 -7.31 1.04
N TYR A 226 4.19 -6.76 2.22
CA TYR A 226 5.32 -5.88 2.47
C TYR A 226 6.58 -6.65 2.83
N ARG A 227 7.70 -6.27 2.21
CA ARG A 227 9.04 -6.76 2.50
C ARG A 227 9.99 -5.60 2.74
N LEU A 228 11.03 -5.84 3.55
CA LEU A 228 12.12 -4.91 3.76
C LEU A 228 13.37 -5.40 3.04
N PHE A 229 13.77 -4.71 1.97
CA PHE A 229 15.00 -5.00 1.25
C PHE A 229 16.19 -4.40 1.98
N THR A 230 17.16 -5.25 2.28
CA THR A 230 18.35 -4.91 3.09
C THR A 230 19.66 -5.26 2.41
N GLY A 231 19.62 -5.85 1.21
CA GLY A 231 20.82 -6.20 0.51
C GLY A 231 20.57 -6.64 -0.93
N TYR A 232 21.64 -6.83 -1.66
CA TYR A 232 21.65 -7.41 -3.00
C TYR A 232 22.99 -8.07 -3.31
N ASP A 233 22.97 -9.00 -4.26
CA ASP A 233 24.14 -9.60 -4.91
C ASP A 233 23.93 -9.51 -6.42
N GLN A 234 24.72 -8.63 -7.08
CA GLN A 234 24.61 -8.40 -8.52
C GLN A 234 25.09 -9.62 -9.33
N ALA A 235 26.11 -10.31 -8.84
CA ALA A 235 26.65 -11.48 -9.54
C ALA A 235 25.69 -12.67 -9.51
N ALA A 236 24.95 -12.82 -8.40
CA ALA A 236 23.88 -13.82 -8.27
C ALA A 236 22.56 -13.36 -8.90
N GLY A 237 22.39 -12.08 -9.21
CA GLY A 237 21.13 -11.51 -9.68
C GLY A 237 20.03 -11.56 -8.63
N GLN A 238 20.36 -11.27 -7.36
CA GLN A 238 19.47 -11.46 -6.22
C GLN A 238 19.38 -10.21 -5.34
N PHE A 239 18.18 -9.99 -4.77
CA PHE A 239 17.99 -9.15 -3.62
C PHE A 239 17.96 -9.98 -2.33
N ILE A 240 18.31 -9.34 -1.20
CA ILE A 240 18.19 -9.90 0.15
C ILE A 240 17.12 -9.10 0.89
N ALA A 241 16.08 -9.80 1.37
CA ALA A 241 14.96 -9.18 2.07
C ALA A 241 14.71 -9.80 3.44
N GLN A 242 14.30 -8.96 4.39
CA GLN A 242 13.64 -9.41 5.60
C GLN A 242 12.16 -9.60 5.27
N ASP A 243 11.71 -10.85 5.30
CA ASP A 243 10.35 -11.23 4.95
C ASP A 243 9.64 -11.78 6.19
N SER A 244 8.62 -11.06 6.63
CA SER A 244 7.89 -11.42 7.85
C SER A 244 7.04 -12.69 7.74
N LEU A 245 6.78 -13.16 6.52
CA LEU A 245 6.01 -14.38 6.24
C LEU A 245 6.93 -15.58 6.03
N TYR A 246 8.01 -15.41 5.27
CA TYR A 246 8.90 -16.48 4.82
C TYR A 246 10.23 -16.57 5.56
N GLY A 247 10.62 -15.54 6.32
CA GLY A 247 11.80 -15.55 7.17
C GLY A 247 12.85 -14.49 6.84
N PRO A 248 13.93 -14.45 7.64
CA PRO A 248 15.00 -13.48 7.47
C PRO A 248 15.89 -13.80 6.26
N ASN A 249 16.53 -12.76 5.73
CA ASN A 249 17.56 -12.83 4.68
C ASN A 249 17.12 -13.69 3.47
N ARG A 250 15.89 -13.46 3.00
CA ARG A 250 15.36 -14.16 1.84
C ARG A 250 16.06 -13.66 0.57
N GLU A 251 16.65 -14.58 -0.15
CA GLU A 251 17.20 -14.32 -1.47
C GLU A 251 16.06 -14.37 -2.51
N LEU A 252 15.93 -13.31 -3.28
CA LEU A 252 14.87 -13.13 -4.27
C LEU A 252 15.53 -12.85 -5.63
N ASP A 253 15.26 -13.68 -6.62
CA ASP A 253 15.65 -13.40 -8.00
C ASP A 253 15.10 -12.05 -8.46
N VAL A 254 15.95 -11.20 -9.01
CA VAL A 254 15.62 -9.81 -9.37
C VAL A 254 14.48 -9.75 -10.39
N ARG A 255 14.43 -10.66 -11.37
CA ARG A 255 13.39 -10.65 -12.42
C ARG A 255 12.06 -11.15 -11.88
N ALA A 256 12.09 -12.21 -11.07
CA ALA A 256 10.89 -12.75 -10.45
C ALA A 256 10.29 -11.72 -9.46
N PHE A 257 11.14 -11.01 -8.73
CA PHE A 257 10.72 -9.92 -7.87
C PHE A 257 10.11 -8.76 -8.68
N ASP A 258 10.77 -8.27 -9.73
CA ASP A 258 10.23 -7.17 -10.54
C ASP A 258 8.85 -7.50 -11.10
N ALA A 259 8.62 -8.72 -11.54
CA ALA A 259 7.32 -9.17 -12.02
C ALA A 259 6.22 -9.12 -10.94
N SER A 260 6.54 -9.41 -9.67
CA SER A 260 5.60 -9.33 -8.55
C SER A 260 5.42 -7.89 -8.02
N TRP A 261 6.50 -7.11 -8.02
CA TRP A 261 6.52 -5.70 -7.59
C TRP A 261 5.80 -4.79 -8.58
N ARG A 262 5.90 -5.10 -9.86
CA ARG A 262 5.19 -4.43 -10.94
C ARG A 262 3.67 -4.34 -10.70
N VAL A 263 3.08 -5.33 -10.02
CA VAL A 263 1.63 -5.34 -9.69
C VAL A 263 1.23 -4.13 -8.84
N PHE A 264 2.18 -3.54 -8.11
CA PHE A 264 2.00 -2.33 -7.31
C PHE A 264 2.66 -1.09 -7.95
N ASN A 265 2.73 -1.04 -9.28
CA ASN A 265 3.32 0.05 -10.04
C ASN A 265 4.77 0.35 -9.61
N ARG A 266 5.50 -0.68 -9.21
CA ARG A 266 6.85 -0.59 -8.64
C ARG A 266 6.97 0.45 -7.54
N LYS A 267 5.97 0.47 -6.63
CA LYS A 267 5.90 1.36 -5.47
C LYS A 267 6.92 0.95 -4.42
N TYR A 268 7.60 1.94 -3.83
CA TYR A 268 8.56 1.72 -2.76
C TYR A 268 8.53 2.87 -1.75
N ILE A 269 8.99 2.57 -0.53
CA ILE A 269 9.04 3.50 0.59
C ILE A 269 10.46 3.52 1.15
N VAL A 270 11.02 4.71 1.32
CA VAL A 270 12.29 4.92 2.00
C VAL A 270 12.02 5.68 3.29
N ILE A 271 12.23 5.03 4.43
CA ILE A 271 12.19 5.65 5.75
C ILE A 271 13.61 6.03 6.15
N HIS A 272 13.78 7.22 6.68
CA HIS A 272 15.09 7.76 7.02
C HIS A 272 15.01 8.72 8.20
N ARG A 273 16.14 9.00 8.84
CA ARG A 273 16.23 10.07 9.84
C ARG A 273 16.05 11.45 9.16
N PRO A 274 15.47 12.46 9.83
CA PRO A 274 15.25 13.77 9.23
C PRO A 274 16.49 14.38 8.58
N GLU A 275 17.65 14.23 9.21
CA GLU A 275 18.94 14.73 8.72
C GLU A 275 19.47 14.04 7.45
N GLN A 276 18.91 12.87 7.10
CA GLN A 276 19.30 12.09 5.93
C GLN A 276 18.51 12.44 4.65
N GLY A 277 17.50 13.31 4.74
CA GLY A 277 16.61 13.64 3.62
C GLY A 277 17.35 14.10 2.37
N ALA A 278 18.38 14.94 2.52
CA ALA A 278 19.20 15.41 1.39
C ALA A 278 19.98 14.24 0.73
N ALA A 279 20.47 13.29 1.51
CA ALA A 279 21.18 12.12 1.00
C ALA A 279 20.22 11.19 0.23
N VAL A 280 19.02 10.94 0.76
CA VAL A 280 17.98 10.18 0.06
C VAL A 280 17.60 10.85 -1.25
N ALA A 281 17.37 12.16 -1.25
CA ALA A 281 17.04 12.91 -2.46
C ALA A 281 18.18 12.86 -3.50
N ALA A 282 19.44 12.89 -3.06
CA ALA A 282 20.59 12.76 -3.96
C ALA A 282 20.64 11.40 -4.65
N VAL A 283 20.36 10.30 -3.93
CA VAL A 283 20.29 8.96 -4.51
C VAL A 283 19.10 8.82 -5.46
N LEU A 284 17.94 9.36 -5.09
CA LEU A 284 16.75 9.34 -5.93
C LEU A 284 16.92 10.14 -7.23
N GLY A 285 17.82 11.14 -7.24
CA GLY A 285 18.05 12.00 -8.40
C GLY A 285 16.76 12.64 -8.92
N GLU A 286 16.46 12.47 -10.20
CA GLU A 286 15.23 12.98 -10.81
C GLU A 286 13.97 12.35 -10.21
N MET A 287 14.03 11.10 -9.75
CA MET A 287 12.90 10.41 -9.09
C MET A 287 12.53 11.02 -7.73
N ALA A 288 13.34 11.93 -7.17
CA ALA A 288 12.97 12.70 -5.99
C ALA A 288 11.84 13.71 -6.27
N ARG A 289 11.69 14.15 -7.53
CA ARG A 289 10.67 15.12 -7.95
C ARG A 289 9.43 14.40 -8.46
N ASP A 290 8.27 14.78 -7.97
CA ASP A 290 6.99 14.13 -8.33
C ASP A 290 6.73 14.19 -9.84
N GLU A 291 7.01 15.33 -10.48
CA GLU A 291 6.83 15.49 -11.93
C GLU A 291 7.66 14.51 -12.76
N ALA A 292 8.94 14.36 -12.43
CA ALA A 292 9.85 13.48 -13.15
C ALA A 292 9.50 12.01 -12.89
N MET A 293 9.19 11.66 -11.65
CA MET A 293 8.73 10.33 -11.27
C MET A 293 7.45 9.95 -12.03
N LEU A 294 6.43 10.82 -12.03
CA LEU A 294 5.16 10.53 -12.70
C LEU A 294 5.31 10.48 -14.23
N ALA A 295 6.17 11.34 -14.82
CA ALA A 295 6.46 11.28 -16.24
C ALA A 295 7.15 9.95 -16.63
N HIS A 296 8.14 9.51 -15.86
CA HIS A 296 8.80 8.24 -16.03
C HIS A 296 7.80 7.07 -15.90
N THR A 297 7.03 7.04 -14.81
CA THR A 297 6.08 5.97 -14.53
C THR A 297 5.00 5.87 -15.61
N LEU A 298 4.52 7.02 -16.11
CA LEU A 298 3.56 7.06 -17.20
C LEU A 298 4.12 6.48 -18.50
N ALA A 299 5.38 6.82 -18.82
CA ALA A 299 6.05 6.29 -20.01
C ALA A 299 6.18 4.76 -19.94
N VAL A 300 6.60 4.24 -18.78
CA VAL A 300 6.72 2.79 -18.55
C VAL A 300 5.36 2.10 -18.65
N ALA A 301 4.34 2.59 -17.93
CA ALA A 301 3.02 1.97 -17.93
C ALA A 301 2.35 1.96 -19.31
N ARG A 302 2.55 3.02 -20.11
CA ARG A 302 2.08 3.07 -21.49
C ARG A 302 2.79 2.05 -22.37
N ALA A 303 4.12 1.99 -22.30
CA ALA A 303 4.91 1.03 -23.07
C ALA A 303 4.52 -0.41 -22.75
N GLU A 304 4.27 -0.72 -21.47
CA GLU A 304 3.80 -2.05 -21.05
C GLU A 304 2.40 -2.36 -21.60
N ALA A 305 1.46 -1.42 -21.53
CA ALA A 305 0.10 -1.60 -22.05
C ALA A 305 0.05 -1.68 -23.60
N GLU A 306 0.99 -1.02 -24.29
CA GLU A 306 1.14 -1.12 -25.73
C GLU A 306 1.76 -2.46 -26.13
N ALA A 307 2.75 -2.93 -25.38
CA ALA A 307 3.44 -4.19 -25.64
C ALA A 307 2.53 -5.42 -25.45
N ASP A 308 1.68 -5.39 -24.42
CA ASP A 308 0.70 -6.46 -24.14
C ASP A 308 -0.66 -5.87 -23.73
N PRO A 309 -1.57 -5.64 -24.69
CA PRO A 309 -2.90 -5.12 -24.41
C PRO A 309 -3.83 -6.06 -23.59
N GLU A 310 -3.44 -7.33 -23.41
CA GLU A 310 -4.17 -8.31 -22.60
C GLU A 310 -3.58 -8.45 -21.18
N ASP A 311 -2.57 -7.65 -20.82
CA ASP A 311 -2.02 -7.58 -19.49
C ASP A 311 -2.80 -6.60 -18.61
N PHE A 312 -3.61 -7.13 -17.68
CA PHE A 312 -4.37 -6.29 -16.75
C PHE A 312 -3.48 -5.42 -15.86
N VAL A 313 -2.25 -5.88 -15.51
CA VAL A 313 -1.31 -5.12 -14.67
C VAL A 313 -0.88 -3.84 -15.37
N ALA A 314 -0.57 -3.92 -16.66
CA ALA A 314 -0.17 -2.74 -17.44
C ALA A 314 -1.27 -1.67 -17.47
N TRP A 315 -2.52 -2.08 -17.74
CA TRP A 315 -3.67 -1.16 -17.71
C TRP A 315 -3.96 -0.63 -16.29
N PHE A 316 -3.80 -1.47 -15.27
CA PHE A 316 -3.97 -1.05 -13.90
C PHE A 316 -2.94 0.01 -13.49
N ASN A 317 -1.66 -0.22 -13.79
CA ASN A 317 -0.58 0.72 -13.52
C ASN A 317 -0.75 2.04 -14.29
N LEU A 318 -1.22 1.96 -15.52
CA LEU A 318 -1.58 3.15 -16.30
C LEU A 318 -2.70 3.94 -15.62
N GLY A 319 -3.74 3.25 -15.13
CA GLY A 319 -4.81 3.85 -14.34
C GLY A 319 -4.31 4.49 -13.05
N SER A 320 -3.46 3.79 -12.28
CA SER A 320 -2.86 4.32 -11.05
C SER A 320 -2.03 5.57 -11.33
N THR A 321 -1.24 5.56 -12.40
CA THR A 321 -0.41 6.71 -12.77
C THR A 321 -1.28 7.91 -13.20
N TYR A 322 -2.34 7.69 -13.99
CA TYR A 322 -3.28 8.75 -14.32
C TYR A 322 -4.01 9.29 -13.09
N THR A 323 -4.33 8.44 -12.10
CA THR A 323 -4.93 8.87 -10.83
C THR A 323 -4.00 9.81 -10.09
N LEU A 324 -2.71 9.45 -9.98
CA LEU A 324 -1.68 10.30 -9.36
C LEU A 324 -1.46 11.62 -10.10
N LEU A 325 -1.68 11.66 -11.41
CA LEU A 325 -1.66 12.86 -12.24
C LEU A 325 -2.95 13.71 -12.14
N GLY A 326 -3.98 13.23 -11.45
CA GLY A 326 -5.29 13.90 -11.38
C GLY A 326 -6.17 13.72 -12.62
N GLU A 327 -5.72 12.92 -13.59
CA GLU A 327 -6.41 12.66 -14.86
C GLU A 327 -7.47 11.56 -14.70
N ASN A 328 -8.45 11.82 -13.83
CA ASN A 328 -9.41 10.83 -13.36
C ASN A 328 -10.23 10.15 -14.48
N VAL A 329 -10.56 10.86 -15.56
CA VAL A 329 -11.31 10.29 -16.70
C VAL A 329 -10.45 9.28 -17.46
N LEU A 330 -9.15 9.57 -17.66
CA LEU A 330 -8.20 8.66 -18.28
C LEU A 330 -7.92 7.47 -17.39
N ALA A 331 -7.74 7.72 -16.09
CA ALA A 331 -7.57 6.69 -15.07
C ALA A 331 -8.75 5.70 -15.06
N ALA A 332 -9.98 6.21 -14.99
CA ALA A 332 -11.19 5.38 -15.03
C ALA A 332 -11.27 4.53 -16.30
N SER A 333 -10.87 5.10 -17.46
CA SER A 333 -10.84 4.39 -18.74
C SER A 333 -9.77 3.27 -18.74
N ALA A 334 -8.59 3.51 -18.17
CA ALA A 334 -7.54 2.50 -18.04
C ALA A 334 -7.96 1.37 -17.09
N TYR A 335 -8.62 1.69 -15.98
CA TYR A 335 -9.17 0.66 -15.09
C TYR A 335 -10.32 -0.13 -15.70
N ASP A 336 -11.11 0.46 -16.61
CA ASP A 336 -12.09 -0.29 -17.39
C ASP A 336 -11.40 -1.34 -18.28
N GLU A 337 -10.23 -0.99 -18.88
CA GLU A 337 -9.44 -1.95 -19.64
C GLU A 337 -8.90 -3.07 -18.74
N ALA A 338 -8.28 -2.73 -17.58
CA ALA A 338 -7.80 -3.72 -16.63
C ALA A 338 -8.92 -4.70 -16.19
N ARG A 339 -10.13 -4.17 -15.89
CA ARG A 339 -11.30 -4.98 -15.54
C ARG A 339 -11.76 -5.89 -16.65
N ARG A 340 -11.70 -5.43 -17.90
CA ARG A 340 -12.10 -6.22 -19.07
C ARG A 340 -11.13 -7.37 -19.35
N VAL A 341 -9.84 -7.13 -19.17
CA VAL A 341 -8.80 -8.15 -19.34
C VAL A 341 -8.82 -9.20 -18.22
N GLY A 342 -9.32 -8.85 -17.04
CA GLY A 342 -9.48 -9.82 -15.95
C GLY A 342 -8.80 -9.42 -14.65
N LEU A 343 -8.98 -8.16 -14.24
CA LEU A 343 -8.48 -7.65 -12.96
C LEU A 343 -8.91 -8.54 -11.78
N PRO A 344 -7.99 -9.10 -11.00
CA PRO A 344 -8.33 -9.83 -9.78
C PRO A 344 -8.96 -8.91 -8.73
N PHE A 345 -10.13 -9.29 -8.20
CA PHE A 345 -10.84 -8.47 -7.20
C PHE A 345 -9.99 -8.15 -5.95
N ARG A 346 -9.04 -9.02 -5.60
CA ARG A 346 -8.18 -8.84 -4.42
C ARG A 346 -7.22 -7.66 -4.54
N LEU A 347 -6.91 -7.18 -5.74
CA LEU A 347 -6.11 -5.97 -5.90
C LEU A 347 -6.77 -4.75 -5.27
N LEU A 348 -8.11 -4.71 -5.27
CA LEU A 348 -8.89 -3.65 -4.63
C LEU A 348 -8.85 -3.71 -3.08
N TRP A 349 -8.22 -4.73 -2.49
CA TRP A 349 -7.98 -4.78 -1.04
C TRP A 349 -6.72 -4.02 -0.64
N TYR A 350 -5.83 -3.76 -1.58
CA TYR A 350 -4.51 -3.18 -1.35
C TYR A 350 -4.30 -1.85 -2.07
N GLN A 351 -5.07 -1.59 -3.11
CA GLN A 351 -4.91 -0.43 -3.97
C GLN A 351 -6.25 0.29 -4.14
N GLU A 352 -6.36 1.48 -3.59
CA GLU A 352 -7.60 2.26 -3.56
C GLU A 352 -7.75 3.22 -4.76
N GLU A 353 -6.72 3.39 -5.56
CA GLU A 353 -6.69 4.33 -6.68
C GLU A 353 -7.86 4.14 -7.67
N PRO A 354 -8.38 2.92 -7.93
CA PRO A 354 -9.57 2.76 -8.79
C PRO A 354 -10.81 3.46 -8.25
N PHE A 355 -11.03 3.43 -6.94
CA PHE A 355 -12.16 4.14 -6.32
C PHE A 355 -12.01 5.65 -6.47
N ALA A 356 -10.79 6.17 -6.23
CA ALA A 356 -10.49 7.59 -6.38
C ALA A 356 -10.70 8.05 -7.84
N ALA A 357 -10.22 7.28 -8.81
CA ALA A 357 -10.37 7.58 -10.23
C ALA A 357 -11.83 7.63 -10.67
N TYR A 358 -12.64 6.62 -10.34
CA TYR A 358 -14.05 6.62 -10.68
C TYR A 358 -14.82 7.73 -9.97
N LEU A 359 -14.49 8.03 -8.71
CA LEU A 359 -15.08 9.14 -7.96
C LEU A 359 -14.77 10.48 -8.65
N GLY A 360 -13.50 10.74 -8.96
CA GLY A 360 -13.06 11.97 -9.62
C GLY A 360 -13.59 12.10 -11.06
N ALA A 361 -13.83 10.99 -11.75
CA ALA A 361 -14.50 10.95 -13.03
C ALA A 361 -16.04 11.07 -12.92
N GLN A 362 -16.59 11.29 -11.72
CA GLN A 362 -18.03 11.37 -11.42
C GLN A 362 -18.82 10.10 -11.77
N ARG A 363 -18.14 8.97 -11.82
CA ARG A 363 -18.73 7.65 -12.08
C ARG A 363 -19.13 6.97 -10.76
N TYR A 364 -19.99 7.64 -10.00
CA TYR A 364 -20.36 7.27 -8.62
C TYR A 364 -20.95 5.87 -8.49
N GLU A 365 -21.75 5.43 -9.46
CA GLU A 365 -22.32 4.07 -9.44
C GLU A 365 -21.24 2.98 -9.64
N ASP A 366 -20.15 3.29 -10.36
CA ASP A 366 -19.01 2.37 -10.44
C ASP A 366 -18.28 2.26 -9.09
N VAL A 367 -18.09 3.39 -8.39
CA VAL A 367 -17.53 3.40 -7.03
C VAL A 367 -18.39 2.55 -6.09
N ILE A 368 -19.71 2.77 -6.09
CA ILE A 368 -20.65 2.04 -5.22
C ILE A 368 -20.54 0.53 -5.48
N ARG A 369 -20.66 0.11 -6.74
CA ARG A 369 -20.59 -1.31 -7.10
C ARG A 369 -19.25 -1.97 -6.76
N LEU A 370 -18.14 -1.29 -7.02
CA LEU A 370 -16.80 -1.80 -6.71
C LEU A 370 -16.60 -1.90 -5.20
N ALA A 371 -17.02 -0.89 -4.43
CA ALA A 371 -16.93 -0.90 -2.97
C ALA A 371 -17.80 -2.02 -2.36
N GLU A 372 -19.03 -2.21 -2.85
CA GLU A 372 -19.91 -3.29 -2.39
C GLU A 372 -19.31 -4.68 -2.67
N VAL A 373 -18.73 -4.91 -3.84
CA VAL A 373 -18.03 -6.16 -4.16
C VAL A 373 -16.81 -6.36 -3.27
N THR A 374 -16.03 -5.30 -3.06
CA THR A 374 -14.85 -5.35 -2.18
C THR A 374 -15.26 -5.71 -0.76
N LEU A 375 -16.28 -5.05 -0.20
CA LEU A 375 -16.82 -5.33 1.13
C LEU A 375 -17.43 -6.72 1.25
N ASN A 376 -18.11 -7.21 0.21
CA ASN A 376 -18.64 -8.58 0.21
C ASN A 376 -17.53 -9.64 0.28
N ASN A 377 -16.39 -9.39 -0.38
CA ASN A 377 -15.28 -10.32 -0.47
C ASN A 377 -14.27 -10.17 0.68
N ALA A 378 -13.97 -8.94 1.10
CA ALA A 378 -13.01 -8.63 2.16
C ALA A 378 -13.64 -8.64 3.57
N GLY A 379 -14.83 -8.10 3.71
CA GLY A 379 -15.49 -7.82 4.99
C GLY A 379 -15.07 -6.47 5.55
N GLU A 380 -14.12 -6.46 6.45
CA GLU A 380 -13.56 -5.24 7.04
C GLU A 380 -12.58 -4.58 6.06
N HIS A 381 -12.91 -3.33 5.64
CA HIS A 381 -12.09 -2.57 4.70
C HIS A 381 -12.51 -1.09 4.76
N GLU A 382 -11.79 -0.30 5.53
CA GLU A 382 -12.17 1.09 5.83
C GLU A 382 -12.16 1.98 4.59
N GLU A 383 -11.21 1.78 3.65
CA GLU A 383 -11.14 2.58 2.43
C GLU A 383 -12.37 2.33 1.54
N ALA A 384 -12.82 1.08 1.42
CA ALA A 384 -14.02 0.79 0.64
C ALA A 384 -15.27 1.45 1.26
N TYR A 385 -15.39 1.46 2.58
CA TYR A 385 -16.46 2.19 3.26
C TYR A 385 -16.33 3.71 3.09
N TYR A 386 -15.12 4.23 3.12
CA TYR A 386 -14.85 5.66 2.88
C TYR A 386 -15.31 6.09 1.48
N TYR A 387 -14.84 5.40 0.42
CA TYR A 387 -15.26 5.74 -0.95
C TYR A 387 -16.74 5.49 -1.21
N LEU A 388 -17.34 4.47 -0.61
CA LEU A 388 -18.78 4.26 -0.62
C LEU A 388 -19.52 5.45 0.00
N GLY A 389 -19.00 5.97 1.11
CA GLY A 389 -19.53 7.17 1.75
C GLY A 389 -19.46 8.40 0.86
N LEU A 390 -18.33 8.65 0.22
CA LEU A 390 -18.14 9.78 -0.71
C LEU A 390 -19.07 9.67 -1.93
N ALA A 391 -19.22 8.47 -2.50
CA ALA A 391 -20.10 8.26 -3.65
C ALA A 391 -21.60 8.45 -3.26
N TYR A 392 -22.02 8.02 -2.06
CA TYR A 392 -23.35 8.29 -1.54
C TYR A 392 -23.57 9.78 -1.29
N GLN A 393 -22.59 10.50 -0.76
CA GLN A 393 -22.64 11.94 -0.59
C GLN A 393 -22.83 12.65 -1.94
N ALA A 394 -22.02 12.32 -2.93
CA ALA A 394 -22.10 12.91 -4.26
C ALA A 394 -23.43 12.64 -4.97
N THR A 395 -24.13 11.54 -4.63
CA THR A 395 -25.45 11.19 -5.17
C THR A 395 -26.60 11.63 -4.29
N GLY A 396 -26.38 12.48 -3.27
CA GLY A 396 -27.39 13.05 -2.38
C GLY A 396 -27.93 12.08 -1.33
N ARG A 397 -27.35 10.91 -1.17
CA ARG A 397 -27.77 9.86 -0.21
C ARG A 397 -27.11 10.09 1.17
N GLN A 398 -27.37 11.25 1.80
CA GLN A 398 -26.65 11.74 2.98
C GLN A 398 -26.62 10.74 4.15
N ASP A 399 -27.77 10.11 4.47
CA ASP A 399 -27.81 9.11 5.56
C ASP A 399 -26.95 7.88 5.27
N ALA A 400 -26.91 7.43 4.03
CA ALA A 400 -26.08 6.30 3.62
C ALA A 400 -24.58 6.69 3.67
N ALA A 401 -24.25 7.91 3.23
CA ALA A 401 -22.92 8.46 3.32
C ALA A 401 -22.42 8.48 4.78
N ALA A 402 -23.21 9.06 5.68
CA ALA A 402 -22.86 9.14 7.10
C ALA A 402 -22.68 7.75 7.74
N ARG A 403 -23.55 6.78 7.39
CA ARG A 403 -23.39 5.39 7.89
C ARG A 403 -22.10 4.75 7.38
N SER A 404 -21.76 4.92 6.10
CA SER A 404 -20.56 4.34 5.51
C SER A 404 -19.29 4.95 6.13
N LEU A 405 -19.25 6.29 6.29
CA LEU A 405 -18.11 6.96 6.91
C LEU A 405 -17.92 6.57 8.38
N ARG A 406 -19.01 6.45 9.15
CA ARG A 406 -18.95 5.94 10.54
C ARG A 406 -18.41 4.50 10.54
N LYS A 407 -18.84 3.68 9.58
CA LYS A 407 -18.36 2.29 9.48
C LYS A 407 -16.86 2.21 9.19
N ALA A 408 -16.33 3.10 8.34
CA ALA A 408 -14.89 3.23 8.14
C ALA A 408 -14.16 3.55 9.47
N LEU A 409 -14.72 4.47 10.27
CA LEU A 409 -14.15 4.85 11.57
C LEU A 409 -14.33 3.78 12.67
N ASP A 410 -15.36 2.93 12.57
CA ASP A 410 -15.53 1.77 13.47
C ASP A 410 -14.37 0.77 13.29
N TYR A 411 -13.85 0.59 12.07
CA TYR A 411 -12.71 -0.29 11.78
C TYR A 411 -11.37 0.40 12.07
N ASN A 412 -11.24 1.66 11.67
CA ASN A 412 -10.03 2.43 11.92
C ASN A 412 -10.34 3.83 12.45
N PRO A 413 -10.37 4.01 13.79
CA PRO A 413 -10.61 5.33 14.42
C PRO A 413 -9.56 6.38 14.03
N ASN A 414 -8.37 5.96 13.54
CA ASN A 414 -7.30 6.85 13.11
C ASN A 414 -7.42 7.27 11.63
N PHE A 415 -8.49 6.85 10.94
CA PHE A 415 -8.68 7.16 9.53
C PHE A 415 -9.19 8.60 9.33
N GLY A 416 -8.27 9.58 9.38
CA GLY A 416 -8.56 11.02 9.37
C GLY A 416 -9.44 11.45 8.20
N ARG A 417 -9.20 10.94 6.99
CA ARG A 417 -10.00 11.24 5.79
C ARG A 417 -11.50 10.95 6.00
N ALA A 418 -11.84 9.85 6.66
CA ALA A 418 -13.23 9.50 6.94
C ALA A 418 -13.83 10.41 8.01
N ALA A 419 -13.05 10.81 9.02
CA ALA A 419 -13.48 11.75 10.05
C ALA A 419 -13.80 13.14 9.46
N GLU A 420 -12.91 13.65 8.61
CA GLU A 420 -13.10 14.93 7.91
C GLU A 420 -14.34 14.90 6.99
N ALA A 421 -14.50 13.82 6.20
CA ALA A 421 -15.65 13.66 5.33
C ALA A 421 -16.97 13.58 6.12
N LEU A 422 -16.97 12.87 7.26
CA LEU A 422 -18.15 12.77 8.12
C LEU A 422 -18.49 14.13 8.77
N ALA A 423 -17.49 14.89 9.20
CA ALA A 423 -17.71 16.23 9.74
C ALA A 423 -18.30 17.18 8.69
N ALA A 424 -17.86 17.09 7.44
CA ALA A 424 -18.37 17.89 6.33
C ALA A 424 -19.84 17.59 5.98
N LEU A 425 -20.37 16.41 6.32
CA LEU A 425 -21.79 16.07 6.14
C LEU A 425 -22.70 16.73 7.17
N GLY A 426 -22.17 17.07 8.34
CA GLY A 426 -22.93 17.66 9.46
C GLY A 426 -22.90 19.19 9.49
N SER A 427 -22.14 19.82 8.57
CA SER A 427 -22.04 21.28 8.38
C SER A 427 -22.95 21.73 7.24
#